data_0eca100413308d996f37a32da1da5907
#
_entry.id   0eca100413308d996f37a32da1da5907
#
_cell.length_a   1.000
_cell.length_b   1.000
_cell.length_c   1.000
_cell.angle_alpha   90.00
_cell.angle_beta   90.00
_cell.angle_gamma   90.00
#
_symmetry.space_group_name_H-M   'P 1'
#
loop_
_entity.id
_entity.type
_entity.pdbx_description
1 polymer ?
#
loop_
_entity_poly.entity_id
_entity_poly.type
_entity_poly.pdbx_seq_one_letter_code
_entity_poly.pdbx_strand_id
1 'polypeptide(L)'
;MGARSKARKRALDILYAAEMRGEEPATALDRAIAAGEGPTNDYTSDLVRGVVEHRPRIDELLADYSEGWTLDRMPAVDRNVLRLGVFELMWADDVPDAVAVTEAVALVQDLSTDESPGFVNGVLGAVLRNKDALTR
;
A
#
# COMPACT_ATOMS: atom_id res chain seq x y z
N MET A 1 17.42 7.89 -2.94
CA MET A 1 15.99 7.63 -2.62
C MET A 1 15.42 8.77 -1.78
N GLY A 2 14.31 9.32 -2.21
CA GLY A 2 13.69 10.45 -1.52
C GLY A 2 13.05 10.07 -0.19
N ALA A 3 12.72 11.08 0.61
CA ALA A 3 12.12 10.89 1.93
C ALA A 3 10.78 10.14 1.88
N ARG A 4 9.93 10.45 0.89
CA ARG A 4 8.65 9.76 0.74
C ARG A 4 8.80 8.32 0.27
N SER A 5 9.81 8.03 -0.57
CA SER A 5 10.09 6.64 -0.98
C SER A 5 10.50 5.80 0.23
N LYS A 6 11.34 6.34 1.10
CA LYS A 6 11.72 5.69 2.36
C LYS A 6 10.52 5.52 3.28
N ALA A 7 9.65 6.53 3.34
CA ALA A 7 8.44 6.47 4.15
C ALA A 7 7.50 5.36 3.69
N ARG A 8 7.36 5.19 2.37
CA ARG A 8 6.53 4.11 1.79
C ARG A 8 7.09 2.73 2.14
N LYS A 9 8.42 2.58 2.05
CA LYS A 9 9.05 1.32 2.42
C LYS A 9 8.84 1.00 3.90
N ARG A 10 8.97 2.01 4.76
CA ARG A 10 8.74 1.82 6.20
C ARG A 10 7.28 1.45 6.49
N ALA A 11 6.32 2.07 5.79
CA ALA A 11 4.91 1.74 5.92
C ALA A 11 4.65 0.29 5.50
N LEU A 12 5.26 -0.15 4.39
CA LEU A 12 5.17 -1.54 3.95
C LEU A 12 5.70 -2.48 5.02
N ASP A 13 6.85 -2.17 5.61
CA ASP A 13 7.44 -3.00 6.68
C ASP A 13 6.47 -3.15 7.86
N ILE A 14 5.82 -2.07 8.26
CA ILE A 14 4.85 -2.09 9.37
C ILE A 14 3.63 -2.93 9.02
N LEU A 15 3.06 -2.71 7.84
CA LEU A 15 1.89 -3.47 7.38
C LEU A 15 2.19 -4.96 7.26
N TYR A 16 3.33 -5.29 6.66
CA TYR A 16 3.75 -6.67 6.47
C TYR A 16 3.99 -7.37 7.81
N ALA A 17 4.75 -6.74 8.70
CA ALA A 17 5.05 -7.34 10.01
C ALA A 17 3.78 -7.54 10.85
N ALA A 18 2.86 -6.59 10.82
CA ALA A 18 1.60 -6.69 11.52
C ALA A 18 0.77 -7.87 11.00
N GLU A 19 0.70 -8.02 9.67
CA GLU A 19 -0.02 -9.14 9.07
C GLU A 19 0.60 -10.48 9.46
N MET A 20 1.92 -10.60 9.41
CA MET A 20 2.61 -11.83 9.78
C MET A 20 2.41 -12.21 11.25
N ARG A 21 2.19 -11.23 12.12
CA ARG A 21 1.93 -11.45 13.56
C ARG A 21 0.46 -11.58 13.91
N GLY A 22 -0.44 -11.40 12.94
CA GLY A 22 -1.87 -11.36 13.21
C GLY A 22 -2.27 -10.17 14.05
N GLU A 23 -1.59 -9.03 13.90
CA GLU A 23 -1.77 -7.82 14.69
C GLU A 23 -2.37 -6.72 13.82
N GLU A 24 -3.19 -5.84 14.40
CA GLU A 24 -3.69 -4.67 13.68
C GLU A 24 -2.55 -3.68 13.42
N PRO A 25 -2.40 -3.17 12.18
CA PRO A 25 -1.29 -2.26 11.86
C PRO A 25 -1.28 -0.98 12.71
N ALA A 26 -2.46 -0.41 13.00
CA ALA A 26 -2.54 0.79 13.83
C ALA A 26 -2.01 0.53 15.25
N THR A 27 -2.30 -0.64 15.81
CA THR A 27 -1.81 -1.05 17.13
C THR A 27 -0.28 -1.19 17.11
N ALA A 28 0.26 -1.83 16.05
CA ALA A 28 1.71 -1.97 15.88
C ALA A 28 2.40 -0.61 15.80
N LEU A 29 1.82 0.31 15.02
CA LEU A 29 2.34 1.67 14.88
C LEU A 29 2.32 2.43 16.21
N ASP A 30 1.20 2.40 16.93
CA ASP A 30 1.05 3.10 18.20
C ASP A 30 2.02 2.56 19.25
N ARG A 31 2.23 1.25 19.28
CA ARG A 31 3.19 0.62 20.20
C ARG A 31 4.62 1.08 19.88
N ALA A 32 4.99 1.12 18.60
CA ALA A 32 6.32 1.56 18.19
C ALA A 32 6.55 3.03 18.57
N ILE A 33 5.54 3.89 18.35
CA ILE A 33 5.63 5.30 18.72
C ILE A 33 5.79 5.44 20.26
N ALA A 34 5.01 4.72 21.03
CA ALA A 34 5.09 4.76 22.50
C ALA A 34 6.44 4.29 23.03
N ALA A 35 7.07 3.34 22.35
CA ALA A 35 8.38 2.82 22.73
C ALA A 35 9.55 3.70 22.23
N GLY A 36 9.28 4.78 21.51
CA GLY A 36 10.32 5.62 20.91
C GLY A 36 10.94 5.02 19.65
N GLU A 37 10.32 3.99 19.10
CA GLU A 37 10.79 3.28 17.90
C GLU A 37 9.93 3.57 16.67
N GLY A 38 9.08 4.58 16.75
CA GLY A 38 8.20 4.95 15.67
C GLY A 38 8.94 5.52 14.46
N PRO A 39 8.25 5.59 13.31
CA PRO A 39 8.87 6.14 12.11
C PRO A 39 9.24 7.60 12.30
N THR A 40 10.37 7.99 11.69
CA THR A 40 10.86 9.36 11.75
C THR A 40 10.18 10.30 10.76
N ASN A 41 9.44 9.74 9.80
CA ASN A 41 8.69 10.51 8.80
C ASN A 41 7.20 10.35 9.06
N ASP A 42 6.50 11.48 9.28
CA ASP A 42 5.06 11.48 9.53
C ASP A 42 4.26 10.87 8.39
N TYR A 43 4.78 10.94 7.17
CA TYR A 43 4.10 10.34 6.02
C TYR A 43 3.93 8.82 6.18
N THR A 44 4.87 8.15 6.84
CA THR A 44 4.73 6.71 7.14
C THR A 44 3.47 6.46 7.98
N SER A 45 3.27 7.27 9.03
CA SER A 45 2.09 7.14 9.88
C SER A 45 0.81 7.44 9.10
N ASP A 46 0.83 8.47 8.24
CA ASP A 46 -0.31 8.80 7.40
C ASP A 46 -0.68 7.65 6.47
N LEU A 47 0.31 6.98 5.90
CA LEU A 47 0.08 5.83 5.02
C LEU A 47 -0.53 4.64 5.78
N VAL A 48 0.06 4.28 6.91
CA VAL A 48 -0.44 3.16 7.70
C VAL A 48 -1.87 3.42 8.17
N ARG A 49 -2.12 4.60 8.75
CA ARG A 49 -3.46 4.96 9.24
C ARG A 49 -4.47 5.07 8.11
N GLY A 50 -4.06 5.62 6.97
CA GLY A 50 -4.91 5.74 5.79
C GLY A 50 -5.34 4.39 5.24
N VAL A 51 -4.40 3.45 5.15
CA VAL A 51 -4.72 2.08 4.72
C VAL A 51 -5.69 1.43 5.70
N VAL A 52 -5.47 1.57 6.99
CA VAL A 52 -6.38 1.01 8.02
C VAL A 52 -7.78 1.61 7.89
N GLU A 53 -7.86 2.93 7.78
CA GLU A 53 -9.13 3.64 7.70
C GLU A 53 -9.95 3.24 6.47
N HIS A 54 -9.29 3.09 5.32
CA HIS A 54 -9.95 2.83 4.04
C HIS A 54 -9.87 1.36 3.61
N ARG A 55 -9.39 0.48 4.47
CA ARG A 55 -9.13 -0.91 4.12
C ARG A 55 -10.30 -1.65 3.48
N PRO A 56 -11.53 -1.57 4.00
CA PRO A 56 -12.64 -2.28 3.37
C PRO A 56 -12.84 -1.88 1.91
N ARG A 57 -12.78 -0.58 1.62
CA ARG A 57 -12.92 -0.09 0.24
C ARG A 57 -11.71 -0.43 -0.62
N ILE A 58 -10.50 -0.33 -0.05
CA ILE A 58 -9.27 -0.71 -0.75
C ILE A 58 -9.34 -2.18 -1.17
N ASP A 59 -9.67 -3.07 -0.25
CA ASP A 59 -9.72 -4.51 -0.53
C ASP A 59 -10.82 -4.86 -1.54
N GLU A 60 -11.94 -4.14 -1.49
CA GLU A 60 -13.01 -4.29 -2.49
C GLU A 60 -12.52 -3.93 -3.90
N LEU A 61 -11.80 -2.81 -4.03
CA LEU A 61 -11.23 -2.39 -5.32
C LEU A 61 -10.19 -3.40 -5.80
N LEU A 62 -9.35 -3.89 -4.91
CA LEU A 62 -8.35 -4.90 -5.27
C LEU A 62 -9.01 -6.20 -5.75
N ALA A 63 -10.08 -6.63 -5.09
CA ALA A 63 -10.83 -7.81 -5.51
C ALA A 63 -11.42 -7.62 -6.92
N ASP A 64 -11.91 -6.42 -7.21
CA ASP A 64 -12.53 -6.12 -8.51
C ASP A 64 -11.51 -6.06 -9.66
N TYR A 65 -10.29 -5.59 -9.39
CA TYR A 65 -9.33 -5.30 -10.46
C TYR A 65 -8.13 -6.24 -10.53
N SER A 66 -8.06 -7.26 -9.68
CA SER A 66 -6.90 -8.19 -9.69
C SER A 66 -7.11 -9.46 -10.51
N GLU A 67 -8.10 -9.49 -11.35
CA GLU A 67 -8.35 -10.53 -12.37
C GLU A 67 -7.98 -11.96 -11.96
N GLY A 68 -8.85 -12.58 -11.15
CA GLY A 68 -8.70 -13.99 -10.78
C GLY A 68 -7.74 -14.27 -9.63
N TRP A 69 -7.04 -13.25 -9.14
CA TRP A 69 -6.21 -13.39 -7.94
C TRP A 69 -6.96 -12.85 -6.73
N THR A 70 -7.25 -13.73 -5.79
CA THR A 70 -7.84 -13.30 -4.52
C THR A 70 -6.75 -12.72 -3.62
N LEU A 71 -7.13 -11.80 -2.73
CA LEU A 71 -6.17 -11.15 -1.84
C LEU A 71 -5.34 -12.14 -1.04
N ASP A 72 -5.96 -13.21 -0.54
CA ASP A 72 -5.28 -14.23 0.25
C ASP A 72 -4.28 -15.07 -0.54
N ARG A 73 -4.38 -15.09 -1.87
CA ARG A 73 -3.45 -15.81 -2.74
C ARG A 73 -2.28 -14.96 -3.23
N MET A 74 -2.36 -13.64 -3.07
CA MET A 74 -1.26 -12.76 -3.43
C MET A 74 -0.09 -12.95 -2.48
N PRO A 75 1.17 -12.83 -2.97
CA PRO A 75 2.29 -12.67 -2.04
C PRO A 75 2.00 -11.52 -1.07
N ALA A 76 2.35 -11.68 0.20
CA ALA A 76 2.03 -10.68 1.22
C ALA A 76 2.63 -9.31 0.91
N VAL A 77 3.82 -9.26 0.29
CA VAL A 77 4.42 -8.00 -0.14
C VAL A 77 3.55 -7.33 -1.20
N ASP A 78 3.13 -8.07 -2.24
CA ASP A 78 2.28 -7.52 -3.30
C ASP A 78 0.97 -6.98 -2.74
N ARG A 79 0.32 -7.75 -1.88
CA ARG A 79 -0.95 -7.37 -1.26
C ARG A 79 -0.84 -6.04 -0.51
N ASN A 80 0.20 -5.90 0.31
CA ASN A 80 0.38 -4.70 1.12
C ASN A 80 0.86 -3.51 0.28
N VAL A 81 1.68 -3.74 -0.74
CA VAL A 81 2.05 -2.67 -1.68
C VAL A 81 0.84 -2.19 -2.46
N LEU A 82 -0.03 -3.10 -2.90
CA LEU A 82 -1.27 -2.72 -3.58
C LEU A 82 -2.19 -1.90 -2.68
N ARG A 83 -2.29 -2.24 -1.41
CA ARG A 83 -3.07 -1.45 -0.45
C ARG A 83 -2.53 -0.03 -0.34
N LEU A 84 -1.21 0.12 -0.23
CA LEU A 84 -0.57 1.44 -0.20
C LEU A 84 -0.82 2.22 -1.50
N GLY A 85 -0.66 1.56 -2.64
CA GLY A 85 -0.86 2.18 -3.94
C GLY A 85 -2.29 2.67 -4.15
N VAL A 86 -3.26 1.85 -3.82
CA VAL A 86 -4.68 2.24 -3.93
C VAL A 86 -4.98 3.41 -2.98
N PHE A 87 -4.47 3.38 -1.75
CA PHE A 87 -4.64 4.49 -0.83
C PHE A 87 -4.12 5.79 -1.44
N GLU A 88 -2.91 5.76 -1.98
CA GLU A 88 -2.32 6.98 -2.58
C GLU A 88 -3.09 7.44 -3.82
N LEU A 89 -3.54 6.52 -4.66
CA LEU A 89 -4.32 6.87 -5.85
C LEU A 89 -5.66 7.52 -5.50
N MET A 90 -6.34 7.02 -4.48
CA MET A 90 -7.72 7.41 -4.21
C MET A 90 -7.84 8.52 -3.17
N TRP A 91 -6.94 8.62 -2.20
CA TRP A 91 -7.11 9.51 -1.05
C TRP A 91 -5.93 10.45 -0.77
N ALA A 92 -4.77 10.26 -1.40
CA ALA A 92 -3.61 11.13 -1.20
C ALA A 92 -3.53 12.18 -2.31
N ASP A 93 -4.28 13.25 -2.17
CA ASP A 93 -4.46 14.26 -3.22
C ASP A 93 -3.16 14.96 -3.63
N ASP A 94 -2.18 15.02 -2.74
CA ASP A 94 -0.89 15.66 -3.01
C ASP A 94 0.13 14.72 -3.68
N VAL A 95 -0.24 13.47 -3.95
CA VAL A 95 0.62 12.52 -4.66
C VAL A 95 0.11 12.37 -6.09
N PRO A 96 0.92 12.72 -7.11
CA PRO A 96 0.52 12.50 -8.50
C PRO A 96 0.25 11.01 -8.75
N ASP A 97 -0.76 10.70 -9.54
CA ASP A 97 -1.15 9.31 -9.82
C ASP A 97 0.00 8.49 -10.38
N ALA A 98 0.77 9.05 -11.31
CA ALA A 98 1.91 8.34 -11.90
C ALA A 98 2.98 8.02 -10.86
N VAL A 99 3.17 8.87 -9.87
CA VAL A 99 4.13 8.64 -8.78
C VAL A 99 3.66 7.50 -7.89
N ALA A 100 2.37 7.46 -7.56
CA ALA A 100 1.81 6.38 -6.75
C ALA A 100 2.04 5.01 -7.40
N VAL A 101 1.80 4.91 -8.70
CA VAL A 101 1.99 3.66 -9.46
C VAL A 101 3.49 3.30 -9.54
N THR A 102 4.33 4.25 -9.94
CA THR A 102 5.77 4.01 -10.11
C THR A 102 6.44 3.58 -8.81
N GLU A 103 6.09 4.22 -7.69
CA GLU A 103 6.66 3.88 -6.39
C GLU A 103 6.23 2.50 -5.91
N ALA A 104 4.96 2.13 -6.15
CA ALA A 104 4.49 0.79 -5.81
C ALA A 104 5.22 -0.29 -6.62
N VAL A 105 5.38 -0.08 -7.92
CA VAL A 105 6.11 -1.01 -8.80
C VAL A 105 7.56 -1.15 -8.34
N ALA A 106 8.22 -0.05 -7.98
CA ALA A 106 9.59 -0.08 -7.49
C ALA A 106 9.73 -0.92 -6.20
N LEU A 107 8.78 -0.82 -5.28
CA LEU A 107 8.81 -1.60 -4.05
C LEU A 107 8.76 -3.10 -4.32
N VAL A 108 7.85 -3.57 -5.18
CA VAL A 108 7.75 -4.99 -5.46
C VAL A 108 8.91 -5.49 -6.32
N GLN A 109 9.49 -4.63 -7.15
CA GLN A 109 10.67 -4.97 -7.93
C GLN A 109 11.85 -5.34 -7.02
N ASP A 110 12.01 -4.62 -5.92
CA ASP A 110 13.09 -4.85 -4.96
C ASP A 110 12.78 -5.98 -3.97
N LEU A 111 11.52 -6.18 -3.62
CA LEU A 111 11.15 -6.95 -2.43
C LEU A 111 10.26 -8.16 -2.70
N SER A 112 9.83 -8.39 -3.93
CA SER A 112 8.91 -9.48 -4.24
C SER A 112 9.40 -10.35 -5.40
N THR A 113 8.48 -10.94 -6.18
CA THR A 113 8.83 -11.87 -7.26
C THR A 113 9.09 -11.15 -8.58
N ASP A 114 9.67 -11.85 -9.55
CA ASP A 114 9.93 -11.31 -10.89
C ASP A 114 8.64 -10.90 -11.62
N GLU A 115 7.53 -11.52 -11.29
CA GLU A 115 6.24 -11.25 -11.92
C GLU A 115 5.48 -10.09 -11.25
N SER A 116 5.87 -9.74 -10.02
CA SER A 116 5.16 -8.74 -9.21
C SER A 116 5.11 -7.34 -9.83
N PRO A 117 6.19 -6.82 -10.46
CA PRO A 117 6.11 -5.49 -11.07
C PRO A 117 5.01 -5.39 -12.13
N GLY A 118 4.91 -6.37 -13.02
CA GLY A 118 3.88 -6.39 -14.05
C GLY A 118 2.48 -6.53 -13.46
N PHE A 119 2.33 -7.39 -12.47
CA PHE A 119 1.05 -7.60 -11.79
C PHE A 119 0.58 -6.33 -11.08
N VAL A 120 1.44 -5.72 -10.27
CA VAL A 120 1.11 -4.50 -9.51
C VAL A 120 0.80 -3.35 -10.48
N ASN A 121 1.62 -3.17 -11.49
CA ASN A 121 1.38 -2.15 -12.51
C ASN A 121 0.02 -2.34 -13.19
N GLY A 122 -0.33 -3.57 -13.53
CA GLY A 122 -1.61 -3.88 -14.17
C GLY A 122 -2.81 -3.57 -13.27
N VAL A 123 -2.76 -3.98 -12.01
CA VAL A 123 -3.86 -3.74 -11.06
C VAL A 123 -4.03 -2.24 -10.77
N LEU A 124 -2.95 -1.54 -10.43
CA LEU A 124 -3.02 -0.11 -10.15
C LEU A 124 -3.40 0.70 -11.39
N GLY A 125 -2.91 0.29 -12.56
CA GLY A 125 -3.30 0.91 -13.82
C GLY A 125 -4.79 0.78 -14.08
N ALA A 126 -5.39 -0.37 -13.78
CA ALA A 126 -6.83 -0.56 -13.93
C ALA A 126 -7.63 0.32 -12.97
N VAL A 127 -7.19 0.42 -11.72
CA VAL A 127 -7.81 1.33 -10.74
C VAL A 127 -7.72 2.77 -11.24
N LEU A 128 -6.54 3.18 -11.70
CA LEU A 128 -6.32 4.54 -12.21
C LEU A 128 -7.22 4.87 -13.40
N ARG A 129 -7.36 3.96 -14.36
CA ARG A 129 -8.22 4.17 -15.53
C ARG A 129 -9.69 4.37 -15.15
N ASN A 130 -10.11 3.84 -14.02
CA ASN A 130 -11.49 3.93 -13.54
C ASN A 130 -11.67 4.93 -12.41
N LYS A 131 -10.61 5.67 -12.06
CA LYS A 131 -10.60 6.55 -10.89
C LYS A 131 -11.74 7.56 -10.85
N ASP A 132 -12.02 8.22 -11.97
CA ASP A 132 -13.08 9.24 -12.04
C ASP A 132 -14.45 8.65 -11.72
N ALA A 133 -14.74 7.44 -12.22
CA ALA A 133 -15.99 6.75 -11.92
C ALA A 133 -16.03 6.29 -10.45
N LEU A 134 -14.88 5.87 -9.90
CA LEU A 134 -14.81 5.35 -8.54
C LEU A 134 -14.90 6.44 -7.47
N THR A 135 -14.60 7.70 -7.81
CA THR A 135 -14.64 8.83 -6.87
C THR A 135 -15.96 9.59 -6.88
N ARG A 136 -16.94 9.15 -7.68
CA ARG A 136 -18.27 9.77 -7.76
C ARG A 136 -19.22 9.27 -6.70
#